data_859eea104c722cf1ec74a32762adc138
#
_entry.id   859eea104c722cf1ec74a32762adc138
#
_cell.length_a   1.000
_cell.length_b   1.000
_cell.length_c   1.000
_cell.angle_alpha   90.00
_cell.angle_beta   90.00
_cell.angle_gamma   90.00
#
_symmetry.space_group_name_H-M   'P 1'
#
loop_
_entity.id
_entity.type
_entity.pdbx_description
1 polymer ?
#
loop_
_entity_poly.entity_id
_entity_poly.type
_entity_poly.pdbx_seq_one_letter_code
_entity_poly.pdbx_strand_id
1 'polypeptide(L)'
;RPTADDEDEDDEDEDAAEEGTQLDLKEMYGDDQDGSWDDDEEMDDDEEEEEEEEDIKTIDVLSNFDFNLLTGDPPGHRSGYAAIVGRPNAGKSTLLNQLVGTKLSIVTFKPQTTRHRILGIVSEDHYQMVLLDTPGVMKEEFNKLDEMMLKSVRNAMANADVLLAIVDATRDPYGAFEGLLPEHRANPAPLGVIINKCDLLQVDEIREVKEYFERIPGVERVFPVSALAGVGHDAVREWALTHLPEGPTLYPKDTISEHPERFFIAEIIREKIFLQYQQEVPYSTQVWVESHKERDGVKKDLILAKIFCERKSQMGILIGKEGRALKELSTAARLDIEKFLGRPVFLDLGVKVRDGWRSDEGSLEDLGLDDPNKLEQPALGPAPDITA
;
A
#
# COMPACT_ATOMS: atom_id res chain seq x y z
N ARG A 1 -50.19 -36.71 -15.74
CA ARG A 1 -51.38 -36.21 -16.48
C ARG A 1 -52.40 -35.65 -15.51
N PRO A 2 -53.13 -34.71 -15.95
CA PRO A 2 -52.83 -33.26 -16.00
C PRO A 2 -54.00 -32.48 -15.34
N THR A 3 -53.92 -31.19 -15.30
CA THR A 3 -54.87 -30.14 -15.75
C THR A 3 -54.44 -28.87 -15.02
N ALA A 4 -54.06 -27.81 -15.66
CA ALA A 4 -54.83 -26.83 -16.47
C ALA A 4 -55.93 -26.19 -15.61
N ASP A 5 -55.96 -24.96 -15.47
CA ASP A 5 -56.49 -23.84 -16.21
C ASP A 5 -56.60 -22.61 -15.31
N ASP A 6 -56.21 -21.49 -15.89
CA ASP A 6 -56.95 -20.24 -16.13
C ASP A 6 -57.30 -19.40 -14.86
N GLU A 7 -57.26 -18.15 -14.84
CA GLU A 7 -57.62 -17.05 -15.76
C GLU A 7 -57.12 -15.73 -15.15
N ASP A 8 -56.77 -14.86 -16.05
CA ASP A 8 -56.79 -13.42 -16.18
C ASP A 8 -57.58 -12.63 -15.12
N GLU A 9 -57.07 -11.46 -14.75
CA GLU A 9 -57.81 -10.20 -14.86
C GLU A 9 -56.88 -8.99 -14.68
N ASP A 10 -57.00 -8.14 -15.68
CA ASP A 10 -56.51 -6.77 -15.80
C ASP A 10 -57.07 -5.90 -14.65
N ASP A 11 -56.33 -4.88 -14.25
CA ASP A 11 -56.90 -3.54 -14.08
C ASP A 11 -55.87 -2.43 -14.15
N GLU A 12 -56.29 -1.44 -14.85
CA GLU A 12 -55.63 -0.25 -15.34
C GLU A 12 -55.53 0.85 -14.26
N ASP A 13 -54.62 1.80 -14.56
CA ASP A 13 -54.69 3.23 -14.29
C ASP A 13 -54.55 3.75 -12.84
N GLU A 14 -53.53 4.56 -12.63
CA GLU A 14 -53.70 6.02 -12.48
C GLU A 14 -52.33 6.76 -12.41
N ASP A 15 -52.22 7.64 -13.36
CA ASP A 15 -51.26 8.75 -13.43
C ASP A 15 -51.43 9.70 -12.23
N ALA A 16 -50.30 10.05 -11.58
CA ALA A 16 -50.24 11.31 -10.82
C ALA A 16 -48.89 11.96 -11.04
N ALA A 17 -48.89 12.93 -11.95
CA ALA A 17 -47.81 13.89 -12.12
C ALA A 17 -47.71 14.77 -10.87
N GLU A 18 -46.52 14.85 -10.25
CA GLU A 18 -46.17 15.96 -9.35
C GLU A 18 -45.17 16.88 -10.03
N GLU A 19 -45.67 18.08 -10.31
CA GLU A 19 -44.94 19.23 -10.82
C GLU A 19 -43.83 19.66 -9.82
N GLY A 20 -42.59 19.62 -10.26
CA GLY A 20 -41.47 20.20 -9.59
C GLY A 20 -41.46 21.71 -9.76
N THR A 21 -41.66 22.43 -8.67
CA THR A 21 -41.57 23.89 -8.59
C THR A 21 -40.10 24.32 -8.76
N GLN A 22 -39.85 24.95 -9.89
CA GLN A 22 -38.62 25.68 -10.21
C GLN A 22 -38.65 27.01 -9.45
N LEU A 23 -37.80 27.14 -8.40
CA LEU A 23 -37.64 28.41 -7.69
C LEU A 23 -36.86 29.40 -8.54
N ASP A 24 -37.56 30.48 -8.86
CA ASP A 24 -37.06 31.61 -9.64
C ASP A 24 -36.20 32.55 -8.77
N LEU A 25 -34.90 32.58 -9.08
CA LEU A 25 -33.87 33.39 -8.35
C LEU A 25 -33.93 34.90 -8.71
N LYS A 26 -35.04 35.38 -9.28
CA LYS A 26 -35.18 36.77 -9.72
C LYS A 26 -35.85 37.70 -8.72
N GLU A 27 -36.36 37.25 -7.59
CA GLU A 27 -37.05 38.09 -6.63
C GLU A 27 -36.20 38.64 -5.45
N MET A 28 -34.87 38.50 -5.48
CA MET A 28 -34.04 38.93 -4.33
C MET A 28 -33.12 40.13 -4.57
N TYR A 29 -33.15 40.77 -5.73
CA TYR A 29 -32.46 42.05 -5.93
C TYR A 29 -33.38 43.05 -6.64
N GLY A 30 -33.88 44.00 -5.86
CA GLY A 30 -34.72 45.08 -6.31
C GLY A 30 -34.02 46.04 -7.30
N ASP A 31 -34.79 46.51 -8.27
CA ASP A 31 -34.46 47.65 -9.12
C ASP A 31 -34.28 48.91 -8.26
N ASP A 32 -33.14 49.54 -8.34
CA ASP A 32 -33.02 50.97 -8.13
C ASP A 32 -32.16 51.58 -9.23
N GLN A 33 -32.77 52.58 -9.86
CA GLN A 33 -32.31 53.32 -11.00
C GLN A 33 -31.36 54.46 -10.61
N ASP A 34 -30.60 54.85 -11.62
CA ASP A 34 -30.01 56.17 -11.86
C ASP A 34 -28.83 56.63 -10.98
N GLY A 35 -27.73 56.77 -11.64
CA GLY A 35 -26.59 57.56 -11.19
C GLY A 35 -25.44 57.51 -12.17
N SER A 36 -25.48 58.37 -13.19
CA SER A 36 -24.34 58.66 -14.06
C SER A 36 -23.21 59.24 -13.23
N TRP A 37 -22.09 58.58 -13.23
CA TRP A 37 -20.78 59.15 -12.93
C TRP A 37 -19.80 58.73 -13.99
N ASP A 38 -19.49 59.66 -14.89
CA ASP A 38 -18.26 59.67 -15.67
C ASP A 38 -17.13 60.01 -14.67
N ASP A 39 -16.28 59.08 -14.39
CA ASP A 39 -14.95 59.34 -13.89
C ASP A 39 -14.03 58.33 -14.58
N ASP A 40 -13.24 58.83 -15.51
CA ASP A 40 -12.06 58.23 -16.08
C ASP A 40 -11.03 58.04 -14.93
N GLU A 41 -11.05 56.93 -14.24
CA GLU A 41 -9.90 56.47 -13.46
C GLU A 41 -8.98 55.70 -14.41
N GLU A 42 -7.93 56.39 -14.83
CA GLU A 42 -6.71 55.74 -15.33
C GLU A 42 -6.29 54.76 -14.23
N MET A 43 -6.51 53.44 -14.47
CA MET A 43 -5.90 52.41 -13.66
C MET A 43 -4.40 52.47 -13.90
N ASP A 44 -3.68 52.65 -12.83
CA ASP A 44 -2.23 52.63 -12.83
C ASP A 44 -1.76 51.23 -13.20
N ASP A 45 -1.34 51.04 -14.47
CA ASP A 45 -0.67 49.84 -14.96
C ASP A 45 0.65 49.52 -14.21
N ASP A 46 1.12 50.44 -13.39
CA ASP A 46 2.35 50.31 -12.62
C ASP A 46 2.25 49.38 -11.41
N GLU A 47 1.05 49.17 -10.80
CA GLU A 47 0.87 48.27 -9.66
C GLU A 47 0.85 46.78 -10.07
N GLU A 48 0.33 46.44 -11.28
CA GLU A 48 0.33 45.07 -11.78
C GLU A 48 1.75 44.63 -12.20
N GLU A 49 2.60 45.53 -12.73
CA GLU A 49 3.99 45.22 -13.05
C GLU A 49 4.85 44.99 -11.81
N GLU A 50 4.59 45.72 -10.69
CA GLU A 50 5.31 45.52 -9.42
C GLU A 50 4.92 44.20 -8.73
N GLU A 51 3.65 43.77 -8.79
CA GLU A 51 3.22 42.47 -8.25
C GLU A 51 3.79 41.30 -9.08
N GLU A 52 3.82 41.37 -10.41
CA GLU A 52 4.45 40.34 -11.27
C GLU A 52 5.99 40.27 -11.08
N GLU A 53 6.67 41.40 -10.85
CA GLU A 53 8.13 41.40 -10.58
C GLU A 53 8.44 40.86 -9.15
N GLU A 54 7.60 41.07 -8.15
CA GLU A 54 7.78 40.47 -6.82
C GLU A 54 7.53 38.95 -6.85
N ASP A 55 6.51 38.46 -7.58
CA ASP A 55 6.27 37.03 -7.76
C ASP A 55 7.40 36.32 -8.50
N ILE A 56 7.95 36.94 -9.56
CA ILE A 56 9.10 36.42 -10.30
C ILE A 56 10.36 36.37 -9.41
N LYS A 57 10.60 37.40 -8.61
CA LYS A 57 11.73 37.43 -7.67
C LYS A 57 11.61 36.38 -6.58
N THR A 58 10.38 36.11 -6.11
CA THR A 58 10.09 35.10 -5.10
C THR A 58 10.29 33.70 -5.64
N ILE A 59 9.87 33.43 -6.88
CA ILE A 59 10.08 32.14 -7.58
C ILE A 59 11.59 31.90 -7.80
N ASP A 60 12.34 32.92 -8.20
CA ASP A 60 13.80 32.82 -8.42
C ASP A 60 14.57 32.56 -7.11
N VAL A 61 14.11 33.11 -5.99
CA VAL A 61 14.70 32.84 -4.67
C VAL A 61 14.41 31.42 -4.22
N LEU A 62 13.21 30.89 -4.47
CA LEU A 62 12.86 29.52 -4.11
C LEU A 62 13.56 28.49 -4.98
N SER A 63 13.79 28.78 -6.27
CA SER A 63 14.50 27.89 -7.18
C SER A 63 15.98 27.72 -6.83
N ASN A 64 16.59 28.72 -6.17
CA ASN A 64 17.98 28.73 -5.72
C ASN A 64 18.12 28.41 -4.22
N PHE A 65 16.98 28.18 -3.51
CA PHE A 65 17.01 27.88 -2.09
C PHE A 65 17.44 26.44 -1.86
N ASP A 66 18.54 26.23 -1.14
CA ASP A 66 18.97 24.90 -0.74
C ASP A 66 18.14 24.41 0.45
N PHE A 67 17.08 23.65 0.15
CA PHE A 67 16.20 23.05 1.15
C PHE A 67 16.94 22.13 2.13
N ASN A 68 18.12 21.62 1.78
CA ASN A 68 18.95 20.82 2.67
C ASN A 68 19.42 21.60 3.90
N LEU A 69 19.50 22.94 3.80
CA LEU A 69 19.82 23.81 4.95
C LEU A 69 18.73 23.79 6.04
N LEU A 70 17.48 23.53 5.67
CA LEU A 70 16.35 23.43 6.65
C LEU A 70 16.34 22.08 7.36
N THR A 71 16.74 21.02 6.68
CA THR A 71 16.74 19.65 7.24
C THR A 71 18.05 19.31 7.95
N GLY A 72 19.10 20.15 7.78
CA GLY A 72 20.43 19.88 8.29
C GLY A 72 21.17 18.76 7.55
N ASP A 73 20.71 18.43 6.34
CA ASP A 73 21.33 17.43 5.50
C ASP A 73 22.61 17.96 4.84
N PRO A 74 23.63 17.11 4.63
CA PRO A 74 24.87 17.55 4.00
C PRO A 74 24.67 17.89 2.51
N PRO A 75 25.51 18.75 1.91
CA PRO A 75 25.47 19.01 0.48
C PRO A 75 25.60 17.73 -0.34
N GLY A 76 24.75 17.60 -1.39
CA GLY A 76 24.69 16.40 -2.22
C GLY A 76 23.94 15.23 -1.58
N HIS A 77 23.16 15.47 -0.50
CA HIS A 77 22.23 14.49 0.05
C HIS A 77 21.23 14.05 -1.02
N ARG A 78 20.95 12.75 -1.10
CA ARG A 78 20.04 12.16 -2.07
C ARG A 78 18.84 11.56 -1.38
N SER A 79 17.64 11.84 -1.91
CA SER A 79 16.41 11.23 -1.37
C SER A 79 15.44 10.90 -2.51
N GLY A 80 14.68 9.82 -2.36
CA GLY A 80 13.71 9.43 -3.37
C GLY A 80 13.14 8.04 -3.16
N TYR A 81 12.27 7.64 -4.09
CA TYR A 81 11.48 6.44 -4.02
C TYR A 81 12.00 5.34 -4.97
N ALA A 82 12.20 4.13 -4.44
CA ALA A 82 12.54 2.95 -5.21
C ALA A 82 11.41 1.91 -5.13
N ALA A 83 10.74 1.62 -6.24
CA ALA A 83 9.66 0.65 -6.27
C ALA A 83 10.17 -0.75 -6.63
N ILE A 84 9.83 -1.73 -5.78
CA ILE A 84 10.14 -3.15 -6.00
C ILE A 84 8.92 -3.81 -6.62
N VAL A 85 9.03 -4.23 -7.87
CA VAL A 85 7.94 -4.85 -8.64
C VAL A 85 8.32 -6.25 -9.09
N GLY A 86 7.33 -7.15 -9.18
CA GLY A 86 7.59 -8.53 -9.59
C GLY A 86 6.39 -9.43 -9.35
N ARG A 87 6.41 -10.63 -9.92
CA ARG A 87 5.35 -11.63 -9.69
C ARG A 87 5.26 -12.06 -8.22
N PRO A 88 4.14 -12.65 -7.79
CA PRO A 88 4.06 -13.26 -6.46
C PRO A 88 5.20 -14.27 -6.23
N ASN A 89 5.75 -14.31 -5.02
CA ASN A 89 6.88 -15.16 -4.61
C ASN A 89 8.23 -14.92 -5.32
N ALA A 90 8.40 -13.85 -6.07
CA ALA A 90 9.71 -13.49 -6.61
C ALA A 90 10.73 -13.08 -5.54
N GLY A 91 10.26 -12.74 -4.33
CA GLY A 91 11.11 -12.37 -3.18
C GLY A 91 11.16 -10.89 -2.86
N LYS A 92 10.17 -10.09 -3.34
CA LYS A 92 10.08 -8.64 -3.09
C LYS A 92 10.17 -8.28 -1.61
N SER A 93 9.30 -8.85 -0.79
CA SER A 93 9.22 -8.59 0.65
C SER A 93 10.49 -9.05 1.38
N THR A 94 11.13 -10.13 0.93
CA THR A 94 12.41 -10.58 1.47
C THR A 94 13.52 -9.57 1.15
N LEU A 95 13.56 -9.07 -0.08
CA LEU A 95 14.51 -8.06 -0.50
C LEU A 95 14.31 -6.75 0.24
N LEU A 96 13.07 -6.28 0.40
CA LEU A 96 12.75 -5.09 1.22
C LEU A 96 13.33 -5.24 2.62
N ASN A 97 13.03 -6.34 3.32
CA ASN A 97 13.51 -6.58 4.67
C ASN A 97 15.05 -6.59 4.77
N GLN A 98 15.75 -7.11 3.75
CA GLN A 98 17.22 -7.08 3.68
C GLN A 98 17.76 -5.67 3.47
N LEU A 99 17.16 -4.90 2.58
CA LEU A 99 17.59 -3.53 2.28
C LEU A 99 17.36 -2.58 3.46
N VAL A 100 16.24 -2.74 4.17
CA VAL A 100 15.88 -1.94 5.37
C VAL A 100 16.65 -2.42 6.61
N GLY A 101 17.08 -3.68 6.65
CA GLY A 101 17.76 -4.28 7.81
C GLY A 101 16.82 -4.70 8.94
N THR A 102 15.51 -4.60 8.76
CA THR A 102 14.50 -5.03 9.74
C THR A 102 13.30 -5.68 9.04
N LYS A 103 12.54 -6.48 9.80
CA LYS A 103 11.39 -7.21 9.27
C LYS A 103 10.15 -6.30 9.25
N LEU A 104 9.84 -5.73 8.10
CA LEU A 104 8.62 -4.95 7.86
C LEU A 104 7.55 -5.76 7.11
N SER A 105 7.93 -6.47 6.07
CA SER A 105 7.01 -7.22 5.22
C SER A 105 6.91 -8.68 5.62
N ILE A 106 5.72 -9.28 5.41
CA ILE A 106 5.48 -10.71 5.57
C ILE A 106 6.33 -11.51 4.56
N VAL A 107 6.99 -12.55 5.04
CA VAL A 107 7.74 -13.49 4.21
C VAL A 107 7.23 -14.89 4.39
N THR A 108 6.60 -15.47 3.36
CA THR A 108 6.19 -16.87 3.32
C THR A 108 6.46 -17.50 1.96
N PHE A 109 6.43 -18.83 1.88
CA PHE A 109 6.55 -19.55 0.60
C PHE A 109 5.26 -19.52 -0.24
N LYS A 110 4.16 -18.94 0.28
CA LYS A 110 2.88 -18.83 -0.41
C LYS A 110 2.83 -17.53 -1.22
N PRO A 111 2.18 -17.53 -2.39
CA PRO A 111 2.01 -16.32 -3.18
C PRO A 111 1.02 -15.33 -2.53
N GLN A 112 1.02 -14.08 -2.99
CA GLN A 112 0.03 -13.06 -2.62
C GLN A 112 -0.02 -12.76 -1.12
N THR A 113 1.13 -12.74 -0.45
CA THR A 113 1.19 -12.38 0.97
C THR A 113 1.07 -10.88 1.19
N THR A 114 1.62 -10.06 0.31
CA THR A 114 1.55 -8.60 0.39
C THR A 114 0.27 -8.10 -0.27
N ARG A 115 -0.60 -7.44 0.47
CA ARG A 115 -1.86 -6.83 -0.01
C ARG A 115 -1.79 -5.32 -0.10
N HIS A 116 -0.98 -4.71 0.75
CA HIS A 116 -0.73 -3.28 0.80
C HIS A 116 0.62 -2.95 0.18
N ARG A 117 0.78 -1.72 -0.27
CA ARG A 117 2.11 -1.18 -0.53
C ARG A 117 2.78 -0.95 0.82
N ILE A 118 3.86 -1.67 1.11
CA ILE A 118 4.62 -1.48 2.34
C ILE A 118 5.78 -0.56 2.05
N LEU A 119 5.89 0.50 2.84
CA LEU A 119 6.93 1.50 2.73
C LEU A 119 7.99 1.23 3.79
N GLY A 120 9.23 1.07 3.33
CA GLY A 120 10.41 0.93 4.19
C GLY A 120 11.40 2.04 3.93
N ILE A 121 11.87 2.71 4.96
CA ILE A 121 12.76 3.86 4.88
C ILE A 121 14.16 3.47 5.36
N VAL A 122 15.16 3.78 4.56
CA VAL A 122 16.57 3.65 4.91
C VAL A 122 17.16 5.04 4.93
N SER A 123 17.55 5.52 6.12
CA SER A 123 18.12 6.83 6.32
C SER A 123 19.57 6.71 6.79
N GLU A 124 20.47 7.39 6.08
CA GLU A 124 21.87 7.53 6.41
C GLU A 124 22.26 9.02 6.33
N ASP A 125 23.48 9.36 6.68
CA ASP A 125 23.91 10.76 6.71
C ASP A 125 23.78 11.46 5.34
N HIS A 126 24.03 10.72 4.24
CA HIS A 126 24.11 11.28 2.89
C HIS A 126 22.95 10.90 1.99
N TYR A 127 22.01 10.09 2.47
CA TYR A 127 20.84 9.69 1.67
C TYR A 127 19.66 9.23 2.51
N GLN A 128 18.48 9.32 1.90
CA GLN A 128 17.28 8.64 2.35
C GLN A 128 16.62 7.92 1.17
N MET A 129 16.54 6.60 1.23
CA MET A 129 15.88 5.79 0.23
C MET A 129 14.57 5.24 0.77
N VAL A 130 13.47 5.57 0.09
CA VAL A 130 12.13 5.10 0.41
C VAL A 130 11.80 3.92 -0.50
N LEU A 131 11.78 2.73 0.06
CA LEU A 131 11.51 1.48 -0.65
C LEU A 131 10.01 1.16 -0.61
N LEU A 132 9.43 0.85 -1.76
CA LEU A 132 8.02 0.49 -1.91
C LEU A 132 7.92 -1.00 -2.26
N ASP A 133 7.60 -1.87 -1.27
CA ASP A 133 7.20 -3.26 -1.54
C ASP A 133 5.78 -3.28 -2.06
N THR A 134 5.59 -3.82 -3.24
CA THR A 134 4.29 -3.85 -3.91
C THR A 134 3.67 -5.24 -3.87
N PRO A 135 2.34 -5.36 -3.93
CA PRO A 135 1.70 -6.63 -4.21
C PRO A 135 2.26 -7.29 -5.47
N GLY A 136 2.21 -8.62 -5.54
CA GLY A 136 2.70 -9.35 -6.71
C GLY A 136 1.82 -9.07 -7.94
N VAL A 137 2.45 -8.70 -9.05
CA VAL A 137 1.75 -8.51 -10.34
C VAL A 137 1.18 -9.83 -10.82
N MET A 138 -0.14 -9.86 -11.05
CA MET A 138 -0.88 -10.99 -11.59
C MET A 138 -1.38 -10.68 -12.99
N LYS A 139 -1.58 -11.75 -13.81
CA LYS A 139 -2.12 -11.58 -15.18
C LYS A 139 -3.62 -11.37 -15.20
N GLU A 140 -4.34 -11.84 -14.19
CA GLU A 140 -5.80 -11.82 -14.11
C GLU A 140 -6.28 -11.26 -12.78
N GLU A 141 -7.35 -10.47 -12.84
CA GLU A 141 -8.05 -9.91 -11.70
C GLU A 141 -9.32 -10.75 -11.44
N PHE A 142 -9.47 -11.30 -10.25
CA PHE A 142 -10.60 -12.17 -9.91
C PHE A 142 -11.64 -11.47 -9.01
N ASN A 143 -11.24 -10.39 -8.32
CA ASN A 143 -12.10 -9.66 -7.39
C ASN A 143 -11.61 -8.22 -7.17
N LYS A 144 -12.39 -7.42 -6.45
CA LYS A 144 -12.09 -6.01 -6.15
C LYS A 144 -10.76 -5.83 -5.40
N LEU A 145 -10.41 -6.75 -4.53
CA LEU A 145 -9.13 -6.71 -3.83
C LEU A 145 -7.94 -6.81 -4.82
N ASP A 146 -8.02 -7.70 -5.82
CA ASP A 146 -6.99 -7.85 -6.84
C ASP A 146 -6.84 -6.55 -7.68
N GLU A 147 -7.97 -5.91 -8.02
CA GLU A 147 -8.00 -4.62 -8.73
C GLU A 147 -7.28 -3.52 -7.92
N MET A 148 -7.59 -3.41 -6.61
CA MET A 148 -6.93 -2.46 -5.70
C MET A 148 -5.43 -2.73 -5.58
N MET A 149 -5.03 -3.99 -5.47
CA MET A 149 -3.63 -4.38 -5.42
C MET A 149 -2.88 -3.97 -6.68
N LEU A 150 -3.45 -4.17 -7.86
CA LEU A 150 -2.84 -3.75 -9.14
C LEU A 150 -2.79 -2.24 -9.30
N LYS A 151 -3.81 -1.51 -8.87
CA LYS A 151 -3.80 -0.04 -8.83
C LYS A 151 -2.66 0.47 -7.94
N SER A 152 -2.43 -0.14 -6.78
CA SER A 152 -1.32 0.20 -5.88
C SER A 152 0.05 -0.02 -6.54
N VAL A 153 0.23 -1.12 -7.30
CA VAL A 153 1.46 -1.37 -8.07
C VAL A 153 1.69 -0.29 -9.12
N ARG A 154 0.67 0.03 -9.92
CA ARG A 154 0.75 1.06 -10.97
C ARG A 154 1.12 2.43 -10.39
N ASN A 155 0.51 2.80 -9.26
CA ASN A 155 0.81 4.06 -8.58
C ASN A 155 2.25 4.08 -8.04
N ALA A 156 2.74 2.99 -7.45
CA ALA A 156 4.12 2.90 -6.99
C ALA A 156 5.11 3.05 -8.14
N MET A 157 4.85 2.40 -9.30
CA MET A 157 5.71 2.51 -10.48
C MET A 157 5.71 3.92 -11.10
N ALA A 158 4.55 4.60 -11.12
CA ALA A 158 4.42 5.92 -11.70
C ALA A 158 5.16 7.01 -10.91
N ASN A 159 5.25 6.83 -9.58
CA ASN A 159 5.83 7.82 -8.66
C ASN A 159 7.26 7.46 -8.19
N ALA A 160 7.85 6.37 -8.69
CA ALA A 160 9.18 5.97 -8.29
C ALA A 160 10.27 6.67 -9.11
N ASP A 161 11.35 7.06 -8.44
CA ASP A 161 12.59 7.58 -9.05
C ASP A 161 13.44 6.43 -9.62
N VAL A 162 13.30 5.23 -9.05
CA VAL A 162 14.02 4.01 -9.46
C VAL A 162 13.07 2.82 -9.47
N LEU A 163 13.16 1.98 -10.50
CA LEU A 163 12.41 0.74 -10.60
C LEU A 163 13.32 -0.48 -10.42
N LEU A 164 12.95 -1.36 -9.50
CA LEU A 164 13.61 -2.61 -9.20
C LEU A 164 12.69 -3.78 -9.58
N ALA A 165 12.88 -4.34 -10.78
CA ALA A 165 12.10 -5.48 -11.24
C ALA A 165 12.76 -6.79 -10.76
N ILE A 166 12.07 -7.53 -9.88
CA ILE A 166 12.60 -8.78 -9.34
C ILE A 166 11.93 -10.00 -9.99
N VAL A 167 12.75 -10.94 -10.43
CA VAL A 167 12.34 -12.23 -11.03
C VAL A 167 12.87 -13.40 -10.22
N ASP A 168 12.06 -14.46 -10.13
CA ASP A 168 12.48 -15.75 -9.57
C ASP A 168 13.25 -16.52 -10.63
N ALA A 169 14.57 -16.61 -10.50
CA ALA A 169 15.43 -17.24 -11.47
C ALA A 169 15.23 -18.75 -11.59
N THR A 170 14.53 -19.37 -10.63
CA THR A 170 14.26 -20.82 -10.62
C THR A 170 12.97 -21.21 -11.36
N ARG A 171 12.16 -20.22 -11.78
CA ARG A 171 10.82 -20.43 -12.37
C ARG A 171 10.58 -19.51 -13.55
N ASP A 172 10.88 -19.95 -14.76
CA ASP A 172 10.64 -19.19 -15.97
C ASP A 172 10.90 -17.66 -15.80
N PRO A 173 12.16 -17.26 -15.60
CA PRO A 173 12.49 -15.85 -15.36
C PRO A 173 12.11 -14.97 -16.55
N TYR A 174 12.13 -15.50 -17.76
CA TYR A 174 11.84 -14.80 -19.01
C TYR A 174 10.35 -14.44 -19.10
N GLY A 175 9.47 -15.42 -19.01
CA GLY A 175 8.03 -15.20 -19.00
C GLY A 175 7.54 -14.48 -17.71
N ALA A 176 8.34 -14.48 -16.63
CA ALA A 176 8.03 -13.72 -15.42
C ALA A 176 8.18 -12.21 -15.63
N PHE A 177 9.10 -11.79 -16.47
CA PHE A 177 9.33 -10.38 -16.78
C PHE A 177 8.33 -9.84 -17.81
N GLU A 178 7.84 -10.71 -18.70
CA GLU A 178 6.87 -10.35 -19.71
C GLU A 178 5.57 -9.85 -19.10
N GLY A 179 5.14 -8.65 -19.48
CA GLY A 179 3.93 -8.00 -18.92
C GLY A 179 4.08 -7.47 -17.49
N LEU A 180 5.30 -7.52 -16.90
CA LEU A 180 5.56 -6.94 -15.59
C LEU A 180 5.54 -5.40 -15.64
N LEU A 181 6.07 -4.86 -16.71
CA LEU A 181 6.13 -3.41 -16.96
C LEU A 181 5.14 -3.04 -18.08
N PRO A 182 4.43 -1.92 -17.98
CA PRO A 182 3.61 -1.44 -19.07
C PRO A 182 4.46 -1.15 -20.30
N GLU A 183 3.92 -1.40 -21.50
CA GLU A 183 4.59 -1.17 -22.78
C GLU A 183 5.06 0.28 -22.94
N HIS A 184 4.26 1.22 -22.42
CA HIS A 184 4.59 2.64 -22.35
C HIS A 184 4.61 3.10 -20.89
N ARG A 185 5.81 3.24 -20.34
CA ARG A 185 6.00 3.85 -19.03
C ARG A 185 5.85 5.36 -19.15
N ALA A 186 4.90 5.92 -18.40
CA ALA A 186 4.75 7.37 -18.30
C ALA A 186 5.98 8.02 -17.64
N ASN A 187 6.65 7.28 -16.76
CA ASN A 187 7.90 7.69 -16.11
C ASN A 187 9.07 6.83 -16.63
N PRO A 188 10.10 7.44 -17.23
CA PRO A 188 11.30 6.73 -17.71
C PRO A 188 12.30 6.39 -16.59
N ALA A 189 11.83 6.20 -15.35
CA ALA A 189 12.71 5.87 -14.22
C ALA A 189 13.72 4.75 -14.58
N PRO A 190 14.98 4.85 -14.15
CA PRO A 190 16.02 3.85 -14.32
C PRO A 190 15.52 2.47 -13.86
N LEU A 191 15.81 1.45 -14.64
CA LEU A 191 15.34 0.09 -14.39
C LEU A 191 16.50 -0.86 -14.08
N GLY A 192 16.54 -1.36 -12.84
CA GLY A 192 17.36 -2.47 -12.42
C GLY A 192 16.58 -3.79 -12.42
N VAL A 193 17.14 -4.85 -12.99
CA VAL A 193 16.57 -6.19 -12.92
C VAL A 193 17.31 -7.03 -11.88
N ILE A 194 16.55 -7.62 -10.95
CA ILE A 194 17.08 -8.45 -9.87
C ILE A 194 16.73 -9.91 -10.17
N ILE A 195 17.75 -10.71 -10.46
CA ILE A 195 17.65 -12.16 -10.61
C ILE A 195 17.77 -12.76 -9.22
N ASN A 196 16.64 -13.09 -8.60
CA ASN A 196 16.62 -13.58 -7.22
C ASN A 196 16.62 -15.11 -7.12
N LYS A 197 16.98 -15.63 -5.96
CA LYS A 197 17.12 -17.04 -5.59
C LYS A 197 18.31 -17.72 -6.30
N CYS A 198 19.36 -16.95 -6.54
CA CYS A 198 20.59 -17.44 -7.17
C CYS A 198 21.31 -18.51 -6.34
N ASP A 199 21.01 -18.61 -5.03
CA ASP A 199 21.47 -19.69 -4.15
C ASP A 199 20.97 -21.09 -4.57
N LEU A 200 19.95 -21.17 -5.42
CA LEU A 200 19.37 -22.42 -5.93
C LEU A 200 19.83 -22.81 -7.34
N LEU A 201 20.71 -22.02 -7.96
CA LEU A 201 21.15 -22.17 -9.35
C LEU A 201 22.67 -22.40 -9.44
N GLN A 202 23.07 -23.00 -10.57
CA GLN A 202 24.49 -23.08 -10.92
C GLN A 202 24.97 -21.76 -11.55
N VAL A 203 26.29 -21.52 -11.47
CA VAL A 203 26.91 -20.26 -11.96
C VAL A 203 26.64 -20.01 -13.45
N ASP A 204 26.61 -21.08 -14.27
CA ASP A 204 26.35 -20.95 -15.71
C ASP A 204 24.89 -20.58 -15.99
N GLU A 205 23.94 -21.11 -15.23
CA GLU A 205 22.51 -20.76 -15.32
C GLU A 205 22.29 -19.30 -14.94
N ILE A 206 22.93 -18.82 -13.87
CA ILE A 206 22.88 -17.41 -13.47
C ILE A 206 23.43 -16.51 -14.57
N ARG A 207 24.55 -16.91 -15.21
CA ARG A 207 25.17 -16.15 -16.30
C ARG A 207 24.24 -16.03 -17.51
N GLU A 208 23.62 -17.14 -17.91
CA GLU A 208 22.68 -17.16 -19.04
C GLU A 208 21.49 -16.22 -18.81
N VAL A 209 20.84 -16.31 -17.64
CA VAL A 209 19.72 -15.45 -17.28
C VAL A 209 20.15 -13.98 -17.22
N LYS A 210 21.33 -13.70 -16.67
CA LYS A 210 21.88 -12.34 -16.60
C LYS A 210 22.12 -11.76 -18.00
N GLU A 211 22.79 -12.49 -18.88
CA GLU A 211 23.04 -12.05 -20.25
C GLU A 211 21.77 -11.81 -21.06
N TYR A 212 20.70 -12.57 -20.80
CA TYR A 212 19.40 -12.35 -21.40
C TYR A 212 18.84 -10.99 -21.03
N PHE A 213 18.76 -10.67 -19.72
CA PHE A 213 18.19 -9.42 -19.24
C PHE A 213 19.05 -8.19 -19.60
N GLU A 214 20.39 -8.32 -19.67
CA GLU A 214 21.28 -7.25 -20.11
C GLU A 214 21.06 -6.82 -21.57
N ARG A 215 20.42 -7.68 -22.40
CA ARG A 215 20.08 -7.35 -23.79
C ARG A 215 18.71 -6.69 -23.95
N ILE A 216 17.91 -6.60 -22.90
CA ILE A 216 16.56 -6.00 -22.96
C ILE A 216 16.70 -4.47 -22.99
N PRO A 217 16.12 -3.80 -24.00
CA PRO A 217 16.16 -2.34 -24.07
C PRO A 217 15.51 -1.70 -22.83
N GLY A 218 16.19 -0.71 -22.26
CA GLY A 218 15.74 0.02 -21.08
C GLY A 218 16.07 -0.64 -19.74
N VAL A 219 16.73 -1.80 -19.74
CA VAL A 219 17.37 -2.37 -18.54
C VAL A 219 18.76 -1.78 -18.42
N GLU A 220 19.03 -1.07 -17.33
CA GLU A 220 20.35 -0.44 -17.13
C GLU A 220 21.33 -1.38 -16.44
N ARG A 221 20.84 -2.19 -15.50
CA ARG A 221 21.70 -3.11 -14.76
C ARG A 221 20.94 -4.36 -14.30
N VAL A 222 21.68 -5.47 -14.24
CA VAL A 222 21.16 -6.77 -13.79
C VAL A 222 21.97 -7.24 -12.57
N PHE A 223 21.24 -7.66 -11.52
CA PHE A 223 21.81 -8.05 -10.23
C PHE A 223 21.46 -9.50 -9.90
N PRO A 224 22.41 -10.41 -9.89
CA PRO A 224 22.23 -11.71 -9.27
C PRO A 224 22.16 -11.56 -7.74
N VAL A 225 21.06 -12.02 -7.14
CA VAL A 225 20.77 -11.86 -5.70
C VAL A 225 20.25 -13.15 -5.10
N SER A 226 20.61 -13.43 -3.86
CA SER A 226 19.86 -14.30 -2.97
C SER A 226 19.34 -13.47 -1.81
N ALA A 227 18.10 -12.98 -1.92
CA ALA A 227 17.49 -12.19 -0.86
C ALA A 227 17.35 -12.97 0.45
N LEU A 228 17.15 -14.31 0.37
CA LEU A 228 17.05 -15.17 1.54
C LEU A 228 18.40 -15.29 2.27
N ALA A 229 19.49 -15.44 1.52
CA ALA A 229 20.84 -15.55 2.08
C ALA A 229 21.50 -14.19 2.38
N GLY A 230 20.85 -13.08 2.02
CA GLY A 230 21.41 -11.74 2.19
C GLY A 230 22.62 -11.46 1.29
N VAL A 231 22.66 -12.04 0.08
CA VAL A 231 23.77 -11.89 -0.86
C VAL A 231 23.36 -11.03 -2.06
N GLY A 232 24.20 -10.06 -2.42
CA GLY A 232 24.04 -9.22 -3.62
C GLY A 232 23.10 -8.01 -3.46
N HIS A 233 22.42 -7.85 -2.34
CA HIS A 233 21.50 -6.73 -2.11
C HIS A 233 22.23 -5.37 -1.93
N ASP A 234 23.50 -5.38 -1.46
CA ASP A 234 24.30 -4.15 -1.35
C ASP A 234 24.54 -3.49 -2.70
N ALA A 235 24.85 -4.30 -3.74
CA ALA A 235 25.03 -3.78 -5.10
C ALA A 235 23.73 -3.18 -5.67
N VAL A 236 22.58 -3.72 -5.30
CA VAL A 236 21.26 -3.14 -5.65
C VAL A 236 21.09 -1.79 -4.96
N ARG A 237 21.38 -1.72 -3.66
CA ARG A 237 21.27 -0.49 -2.86
C ARG A 237 22.19 0.59 -3.42
N GLU A 238 23.47 0.31 -3.63
CA GLU A 238 24.44 1.24 -4.17
C GLU A 238 24.01 1.81 -5.53
N TRP A 239 23.56 0.94 -6.44
CA TRP A 239 23.07 1.37 -7.74
C TRP A 239 21.82 2.25 -7.61
N ALA A 240 20.83 1.85 -6.81
CA ALA A 240 19.63 2.64 -6.60
C ALA A 240 19.96 4.04 -6.08
N LEU A 241 20.88 4.15 -5.10
CA LEU A 241 21.33 5.43 -4.54
C LEU A 241 21.95 6.36 -5.57
N THR A 242 22.68 5.84 -6.57
CA THR A 242 23.27 6.68 -7.63
C THR A 242 22.21 7.33 -8.53
N HIS A 243 20.98 6.78 -8.55
CA HIS A 243 19.89 7.24 -9.41
C HIS A 243 18.82 8.04 -8.63
N LEU A 244 18.91 8.11 -7.30
CA LEU A 244 18.04 9.00 -6.55
C LEU A 244 18.39 10.47 -6.83
N PRO A 245 17.40 11.36 -6.92
CA PRO A 245 17.65 12.79 -7.07
C PRO A 245 18.35 13.38 -5.84
N GLU A 246 19.07 14.47 -6.05
CA GLU A 246 19.54 15.31 -4.94
C GLU A 246 18.33 16.00 -4.32
N GLY A 247 18.23 15.95 -3.01
CA GLY A 247 17.10 16.53 -2.28
C GLY A 247 17.20 16.34 -0.78
N PRO A 248 16.33 17.02 -0.03
CA PRO A 248 16.27 16.93 1.43
C PRO A 248 15.67 15.60 1.89
N THR A 249 15.89 15.26 3.14
CA THR A 249 15.23 14.15 3.83
C THR A 249 13.71 14.26 3.74
N LEU A 250 13.05 13.21 3.25
CA LEU A 250 11.58 13.16 3.04
C LEU A 250 10.81 12.80 4.31
N TYR A 251 11.43 12.02 5.19
CA TYR A 251 10.87 11.53 6.46
C TYR A 251 11.87 11.78 7.59
N PRO A 252 11.42 11.92 8.85
CA PRO A 252 12.33 11.95 10.00
C PRO A 252 13.32 10.78 9.95
N LYS A 253 14.59 11.02 10.27
CA LYS A 253 15.69 10.05 10.09
C LYS A 253 15.54 8.75 10.92
N ASP A 254 14.78 8.82 12.00
CA ASP A 254 14.46 7.69 12.88
C ASP A 254 13.21 6.89 12.41
N THR A 255 12.51 7.37 11.39
CA THR A 255 11.34 6.69 10.83
C THR A 255 11.76 5.54 9.92
N ILE A 256 11.28 4.33 10.22
CA ILE A 256 11.54 3.12 9.43
C ILE A 256 10.40 2.84 8.44
N SER A 257 9.18 3.27 8.76
CA SER A 257 7.99 3.13 7.92
C SER A 257 6.93 4.16 8.32
N GLU A 258 6.06 4.53 7.38
CA GLU A 258 4.91 5.41 7.65
C GLU A 258 3.72 4.67 8.28
N HIS A 259 3.74 3.33 8.25
CA HIS A 259 2.63 2.55 8.77
C HIS A 259 2.66 2.48 10.30
N PRO A 260 1.47 2.61 10.96
CA PRO A 260 1.37 2.51 12.42
C PRO A 260 1.68 1.09 12.92
N GLU A 261 2.09 0.96 14.18
CA GLU A 261 2.38 -0.35 14.80
C GLU A 261 1.22 -1.36 14.65
N ARG A 262 -0.03 -0.88 14.70
CA ARG A 262 -1.23 -1.74 14.52
C ARG A 262 -1.23 -2.45 13.17
N PHE A 263 -0.75 -1.81 12.14
CA PHE A 263 -0.61 -2.41 10.81
C PHE A 263 0.35 -3.60 10.86
N PHE A 264 1.53 -3.42 11.44
CA PHE A 264 2.52 -4.50 11.55
C PHE A 264 2.06 -5.63 12.45
N ILE A 265 1.33 -5.32 13.53
CA ILE A 265 0.70 -6.33 14.38
C ILE A 265 -0.29 -7.19 13.57
N ALA A 266 -1.14 -6.56 12.75
CA ALA A 266 -2.08 -7.27 11.88
C ALA A 266 -1.34 -8.15 10.87
N GLU A 267 -0.27 -7.62 10.27
CA GLU A 267 0.56 -8.35 9.30
C GLU A 267 1.29 -9.54 9.97
N ILE A 268 1.82 -9.41 11.18
CA ILE A 268 2.42 -10.52 11.92
C ILE A 268 1.39 -11.64 12.18
N ILE A 269 0.17 -11.28 12.60
CA ILE A 269 -0.91 -12.27 12.78
C ILE A 269 -1.25 -12.94 11.45
N ARG A 270 -1.34 -12.17 10.36
CA ARG A 270 -1.63 -12.67 9.02
C ARG A 270 -0.52 -13.60 8.50
N GLU A 271 0.75 -13.31 8.77
CA GLU A 271 1.86 -14.22 8.48
C GLU A 271 1.66 -15.60 9.15
N LYS A 272 1.28 -15.61 10.43
CA LYS A 272 1.03 -16.89 11.13
C LYS A 272 -0.16 -17.64 10.55
N ILE A 273 -1.19 -16.94 10.06
CA ILE A 273 -2.28 -17.59 9.32
C ILE A 273 -1.74 -18.25 8.04
N PHE A 274 -0.90 -17.56 7.28
CA PHE A 274 -0.28 -18.12 6.07
C PHE A 274 0.63 -19.32 6.38
N LEU A 275 1.32 -19.34 7.50
CA LEU A 275 2.19 -20.45 7.90
C LEU A 275 1.39 -21.67 8.39
N GLN A 276 0.34 -21.45 9.18
CA GLN A 276 -0.40 -22.51 9.88
C GLN A 276 -1.47 -23.16 9.01
N TYR A 277 -2.19 -22.37 8.16
CA TYR A 277 -3.32 -22.88 7.36
C TYR A 277 -2.95 -23.07 5.90
N GLN A 278 -3.69 -23.93 5.20
CA GLN A 278 -3.45 -24.31 3.82
C GLN A 278 -4.62 -23.92 2.90
N GLN A 279 -4.45 -24.18 1.61
CA GLN A 279 -5.46 -23.96 0.57
C GLN A 279 -5.97 -22.51 0.55
N GLU A 280 -7.29 -22.29 0.50
CA GLU A 280 -7.92 -20.97 0.37
C GLU A 280 -8.01 -20.19 1.68
N VAL A 281 -7.88 -20.84 2.86
CA VAL A 281 -8.11 -20.20 4.15
C VAL A 281 -7.24 -18.95 4.37
N PRO A 282 -5.90 -18.96 4.13
CA PRO A 282 -5.09 -17.75 4.29
C PRO A 282 -5.49 -16.60 3.37
N TYR A 283 -6.00 -16.93 2.17
CA TYR A 283 -6.38 -15.93 1.17
C TYR A 283 -7.75 -15.31 1.43
N SER A 284 -8.63 -16.04 2.09
CA SER A 284 -9.99 -15.60 2.45
C SER A 284 -10.07 -14.92 3.81
N THR A 285 -8.94 -14.69 4.47
CA THR A 285 -8.88 -14.03 5.79
C THR A 285 -8.28 -12.64 5.71
N GLN A 286 -8.77 -11.73 6.54
CA GLN A 286 -8.17 -10.43 6.83
C GLN A 286 -8.08 -10.24 8.34
N VAL A 287 -7.02 -9.58 8.79
CA VAL A 287 -6.81 -9.28 10.21
C VAL A 287 -7.04 -7.80 10.45
N TRP A 288 -7.76 -7.50 11.50
CA TRP A 288 -8.03 -6.15 11.97
C TRP A 288 -7.65 -6.02 13.44
N VAL A 289 -6.85 -5.03 13.78
CA VAL A 289 -6.53 -4.71 15.18
C VAL A 289 -7.51 -3.66 15.69
N GLU A 290 -8.47 -4.11 16.51
CA GLU A 290 -9.52 -3.26 17.08
C GLU A 290 -8.93 -2.25 18.09
N SER A 291 -7.94 -2.68 18.87
CA SER A 291 -7.33 -1.85 19.91
C SER A 291 -5.90 -2.31 20.20
N HIS A 292 -5.00 -1.36 20.31
CA HIS A 292 -3.67 -1.52 20.90
C HIS A 292 -3.53 -0.47 21.99
N LYS A 293 -3.41 -0.92 23.23
CA LYS A 293 -3.24 -0.07 24.42
C LYS A 293 -1.91 -0.37 25.06
N GLU A 294 -1.02 0.60 24.97
CA GLU A 294 0.23 0.59 25.70
C GLU A 294 -0.05 0.74 27.20
N ARG A 295 0.72 0.04 28.00
CA ARG A 295 0.59 0.08 29.46
C ARG A 295 1.95 0.35 30.09
N ASP A 296 2.02 1.38 30.92
CA ASP A 296 3.24 1.78 31.61
C ASP A 296 3.75 0.70 32.56
N GLY A 297 5.08 0.58 32.65
CA GLY A 297 5.79 -0.26 33.59
C GLY A 297 5.82 -1.73 33.21
N VAL A 298 5.70 -2.62 34.20
CA VAL A 298 5.81 -4.10 34.02
C VAL A 298 4.56 -4.74 33.42
N LYS A 299 3.52 -3.95 33.12
CA LYS A 299 2.26 -4.46 32.61
C LYS A 299 2.39 -4.77 31.11
N LYS A 300 1.75 -5.88 30.71
CA LYS A 300 1.67 -6.27 29.28
C LYS A 300 0.78 -5.31 28.52
N ASP A 301 1.19 -4.91 27.32
CA ASP A 301 0.32 -4.22 26.39
C ASP A 301 -0.91 -5.06 26.05
N LEU A 302 -2.03 -4.41 25.85
CA LEU A 302 -3.29 -5.09 25.48
C LEU A 302 -3.56 -4.89 24.00
N ILE A 303 -3.61 -5.98 23.25
CA ILE A 303 -3.96 -6.01 21.85
C ILE A 303 -5.23 -6.83 21.66
N LEU A 304 -6.26 -6.20 21.09
CA LEU A 304 -7.50 -6.84 20.67
C LEU A 304 -7.52 -6.90 19.15
N ALA A 305 -7.61 -8.10 18.58
CA ALA A 305 -7.62 -8.30 17.14
C ALA A 305 -8.69 -9.30 16.68
N LYS A 306 -9.19 -9.12 15.46
CA LYS A 306 -10.16 -9.99 14.81
C LYS A 306 -9.62 -10.52 13.50
N ILE A 307 -9.85 -11.80 13.26
CA ILE A 307 -9.66 -12.45 11.97
C ILE A 307 -11.03 -12.51 11.30
N PHE A 308 -11.18 -11.81 10.19
CA PHE A 308 -12.36 -11.92 9.34
C PHE A 308 -12.15 -13.04 8.33
N CYS A 309 -13.15 -13.88 8.09
CA CYS A 309 -13.15 -14.90 7.05
C CYS A 309 -14.48 -14.86 6.29
N GLU A 310 -14.52 -15.40 5.07
CA GLU A 310 -15.72 -15.31 4.23
C GLU A 310 -16.81 -16.30 4.61
N ARG A 311 -16.47 -17.46 5.18
CA ARG A 311 -17.44 -18.56 5.40
C ARG A 311 -17.36 -19.15 6.80
N LYS A 312 -18.48 -19.65 7.30
CA LYS A 312 -18.55 -20.35 8.60
C LYS A 312 -17.66 -21.61 8.66
N SER A 313 -17.49 -22.32 7.53
CA SER A 313 -16.57 -23.46 7.43
C SER A 313 -15.12 -23.06 7.70
N GLN A 314 -14.68 -21.93 7.14
CA GLN A 314 -13.34 -21.37 7.36
C GLN A 314 -13.15 -20.93 8.82
N MET A 315 -14.18 -20.32 9.44
CA MET A 315 -14.16 -20.00 10.87
C MET A 315 -13.93 -21.25 11.72
N GLY A 316 -14.62 -22.37 11.40
CA GLY A 316 -14.41 -23.65 12.08
C GLY A 316 -12.98 -24.17 11.96
N ILE A 317 -12.35 -24.03 10.78
CA ILE A 317 -10.95 -24.41 10.54
C ILE A 317 -10.00 -23.51 11.36
N LEU A 318 -10.24 -22.18 11.36
CA LEU A 318 -9.41 -21.21 12.09
C LEU A 318 -9.45 -21.44 13.61
N ILE A 319 -10.60 -21.75 14.15
CA ILE A 319 -10.77 -22.04 15.59
C ILE A 319 -10.21 -23.43 15.94
N GLY A 320 -10.49 -24.42 15.10
CA GLY A 320 -10.09 -25.81 15.31
C GLY A 320 -10.86 -26.47 16.46
N LYS A 321 -10.56 -27.77 16.67
CA LYS A 321 -11.19 -28.55 17.75
C LYS A 321 -10.91 -27.94 19.11
N GLU A 322 -11.95 -27.59 19.84
CA GLU A 322 -11.85 -26.98 21.19
C GLU A 322 -10.99 -25.70 21.24
N GLY A 323 -10.94 -24.93 20.13
CA GLY A 323 -10.18 -23.69 20.05
C GLY A 323 -8.66 -23.87 19.96
N ARG A 324 -8.16 -25.10 19.78
CA ARG A 324 -6.72 -25.42 19.82
C ARG A 324 -5.94 -24.71 18.72
N ALA A 325 -6.43 -24.72 17.47
CA ALA A 325 -5.72 -24.09 16.36
C ALA A 325 -5.60 -22.56 16.53
N LEU A 326 -6.66 -21.90 17.00
CA LEU A 326 -6.64 -20.47 17.29
C LEU A 326 -5.68 -20.13 18.45
N LYS A 327 -5.61 -20.99 19.48
CA LYS A 327 -4.68 -20.81 20.60
C LYS A 327 -3.23 -20.94 20.15
N GLU A 328 -2.90 -21.90 19.30
CA GLU A 328 -1.57 -22.08 18.71
C GLU A 328 -1.19 -20.85 17.86
N LEU A 329 -2.10 -20.40 17.00
CA LEU A 329 -1.94 -19.18 16.19
C LEU A 329 -1.67 -17.95 17.07
N SER A 330 -2.51 -17.70 18.07
CA SER A 330 -2.40 -16.57 18.99
C SER A 330 -1.07 -16.60 19.74
N THR A 331 -0.61 -17.78 20.17
CA THR A 331 0.66 -17.93 20.87
C THR A 331 1.83 -17.60 19.95
N ALA A 332 1.84 -18.12 18.72
CA ALA A 332 2.90 -17.87 17.76
C ALA A 332 2.94 -16.37 17.34
N ALA A 333 1.77 -15.77 17.10
CA ALA A 333 1.66 -14.35 16.77
C ALA A 333 2.16 -13.48 17.94
N ARG A 334 1.71 -13.75 19.17
CA ARG A 334 2.12 -12.99 20.35
C ARG A 334 3.63 -12.95 20.52
N LEU A 335 4.32 -14.07 20.36
CA LEU A 335 5.79 -14.13 20.52
C LEU A 335 6.52 -13.27 19.48
N ASP A 336 6.04 -13.21 18.25
CA ASP A 336 6.66 -12.37 17.23
C ASP A 336 6.27 -10.89 17.39
N ILE A 337 5.05 -10.60 17.86
CA ILE A 337 4.65 -9.23 18.23
C ILE A 337 5.50 -8.71 19.40
N GLU A 338 5.76 -9.52 20.43
CA GLU A 338 6.64 -9.16 21.55
C GLU A 338 8.07 -8.85 21.08
N LYS A 339 8.58 -9.58 20.06
CA LYS A 339 9.89 -9.27 19.46
C LYS A 339 9.87 -7.97 18.68
N PHE A 340 8.78 -7.72 17.95
CA PHE A 340 8.63 -6.51 17.15
C PHE A 340 8.52 -5.26 18.01
N LEU A 341 7.69 -5.30 19.06
CA LEU A 341 7.47 -4.17 19.98
C LEU A 341 8.57 -4.01 21.05
N GLY A 342 9.40 -5.03 21.27
CA GLY A 342 10.41 -5.04 22.35
C GLY A 342 9.82 -5.10 23.76
N ARG A 343 8.53 -5.40 23.92
CA ARG A 343 7.80 -5.41 25.19
C ARG A 343 6.77 -6.53 25.26
N PRO A 344 6.42 -7.01 26.49
CA PRO A 344 5.48 -8.12 26.65
C PRO A 344 4.06 -7.71 26.27
N VAL A 345 3.30 -8.65 25.67
CA VAL A 345 1.98 -8.42 25.12
C VAL A 345 0.95 -9.43 25.64
N PHE A 346 -0.28 -8.97 25.85
CA PHE A 346 -1.46 -9.80 25.93
C PHE A 346 -2.26 -9.66 24.63
N LEU A 347 -2.34 -10.73 23.86
CA LEU A 347 -3.07 -10.78 22.58
C LEU A 347 -4.40 -11.53 22.77
N ASP A 348 -5.50 -10.80 22.61
CA ASP A 348 -6.85 -11.38 22.48
C ASP A 348 -7.22 -11.44 20.99
N LEU A 349 -7.41 -12.65 20.48
CA LEU A 349 -7.61 -12.92 19.06
C LEU A 349 -8.94 -13.64 18.85
N GLY A 350 -9.87 -12.97 18.17
CA GLY A 350 -11.18 -13.52 17.81
C GLY A 350 -11.33 -13.81 16.32
N VAL A 351 -12.36 -14.60 15.94
CA VAL A 351 -12.68 -14.88 14.54
C VAL A 351 -14.12 -14.46 14.26
N LYS A 352 -14.36 -13.75 13.15
CA LYS A 352 -15.68 -13.33 12.66
C LYS A 352 -15.87 -13.72 11.20
N VAL A 353 -17.11 -14.02 10.81
CA VAL A 353 -17.48 -14.21 9.41
C VAL A 353 -17.96 -12.88 8.83
N ARG A 354 -17.44 -12.54 7.65
CA ARG A 354 -17.89 -11.43 6.81
C ARG A 354 -17.96 -11.92 5.37
N ASP A 355 -19.17 -12.26 4.94
CA ASP A 355 -19.41 -12.90 3.65
C ASP A 355 -18.97 -11.97 2.50
N GLY A 356 -18.22 -12.51 1.51
CA GLY A 356 -17.88 -11.83 0.27
C GLY A 356 -17.02 -10.57 0.41
N TRP A 357 -16.35 -10.34 1.54
CA TRP A 357 -15.62 -9.11 1.84
C TRP A 357 -14.58 -8.70 0.77
N ARG A 358 -14.01 -9.66 0.03
CA ARG A 358 -13.01 -9.37 -1.03
C ARG A 358 -13.62 -8.72 -2.28
N SER A 359 -14.92 -8.84 -2.47
CA SER A 359 -15.65 -8.32 -3.64
C SER A 359 -16.53 -7.12 -3.29
N ASP A 360 -16.59 -6.72 -2.03
CA ASP A 360 -17.39 -5.62 -1.53
C ASP A 360 -16.51 -4.43 -1.15
N GLU A 361 -16.64 -3.32 -1.87
CA GLU A 361 -15.81 -2.13 -1.74
C GLU A 361 -15.88 -1.51 -0.33
N GLY A 362 -17.11 -1.40 0.24
CA GLY A 362 -17.30 -0.92 1.59
C GLY A 362 -16.63 -1.82 2.65
N SER A 363 -16.63 -3.14 2.42
CA SER A 363 -15.90 -4.07 3.28
C SER A 363 -14.39 -3.91 3.20
N LEU A 364 -13.85 -3.60 2.02
CA LEU A 364 -12.42 -3.36 1.83
C LEU A 364 -11.99 -2.06 2.54
N GLU A 365 -12.80 -1.01 2.44
CA GLU A 365 -12.58 0.25 3.16
C GLU A 365 -12.64 0.05 4.68
N ASP A 366 -13.70 -0.59 5.20
CA ASP A 366 -13.85 -0.87 6.63
C ASP A 366 -12.71 -1.72 7.20
N LEU A 367 -12.06 -2.54 6.38
CA LEU A 367 -10.93 -3.38 6.76
C LEU A 367 -9.57 -2.70 6.49
N GLY A 368 -9.57 -1.41 6.13
CA GLY A 368 -8.37 -0.60 5.91
C GLY A 368 -7.52 -1.05 4.72
N LEU A 369 -8.14 -1.69 3.72
CA LEU A 369 -7.42 -2.20 2.55
C LEU A 369 -7.20 -1.13 1.48
N ASP A 370 -8.02 -0.07 1.48
CA ASP A 370 -7.88 1.11 0.63
C ASP A 370 -6.77 2.06 1.12
N ASP A 371 -6.64 2.22 2.43
CA ASP A 371 -5.62 3.05 3.07
C ASP A 371 -5.21 2.46 4.43
N PRO A 372 -4.02 1.87 4.53
CA PRO A 372 -3.52 1.29 5.79
C PRO A 372 -3.42 2.31 6.94
N ASN A 373 -3.31 3.61 6.63
CA ASN A 373 -3.16 4.66 7.64
C ASN A 373 -4.50 5.04 8.29
N LYS A 374 -5.65 4.71 7.65
CA LYS A 374 -6.99 4.83 8.29
C LYS A 374 -7.14 3.97 9.56
N LEU A 375 -6.22 3.03 9.81
CA LEU A 375 -6.16 2.24 11.03
C LEU A 375 -5.98 3.06 12.32
N GLU A 376 -5.66 4.34 12.23
CA GLU A 376 -5.51 5.21 13.41
C GLU A 376 -6.84 5.68 14.02
N GLN A 377 -7.95 5.65 13.30
CA GLN A 377 -9.25 6.02 13.84
C GLN A 377 -10.01 4.79 14.35
N PRO A 378 -10.36 4.73 15.65
CA PRO A 378 -11.32 3.73 16.08
C PRO A 378 -12.63 4.00 15.35
N ALA A 379 -13.16 2.99 14.65
CA ALA A 379 -14.57 3.01 14.26
C ALA A 379 -15.38 3.14 15.56
N LEU A 380 -15.82 4.35 15.88
CA LEU A 380 -16.76 4.63 16.96
C LEU A 380 -18.12 4.08 16.54
N GLY A 381 -18.25 2.78 16.63
CA GLY A 381 -19.56 2.17 16.83
C GLY A 381 -20.07 2.57 18.22
N PRO A 382 -21.38 2.77 18.40
CA PRO A 382 -21.92 3.18 19.70
C PRO A 382 -21.45 2.20 20.77
N ALA A 383 -20.97 2.78 21.89
CA ALA A 383 -20.58 2.00 23.06
C ALA A 383 -21.73 1.05 23.44
N PRO A 384 -21.45 -0.23 23.74
CA PRO A 384 -22.50 -1.09 24.26
C PRO A 384 -23.03 -0.47 25.55
N ASP A 385 -24.35 -0.29 25.61
CA ASP A 385 -25.09 0.11 26.81
C ASP A 385 -24.70 -0.82 27.97
N ILE A 386 -23.91 -0.29 28.89
CA ILE A 386 -23.63 -0.96 30.18
C ILE A 386 -24.73 -0.52 31.15
N THR A 387 -25.96 -0.94 30.89
CA THR A 387 -27.04 -0.89 31.84
C THR A 387 -27.94 -2.13 31.67
N ALA A 388 -27.54 -3.24 32.26
CA ALA A 388 -28.39 -4.30 32.79
C ALA A 388 -27.54 -5.25 33.67
#